data_88a382a00fa834a8e8a3d49c7c7bc974
#
_entry.id   88a382a00fa834a8e8a3d49c7c7bc974
#
_cell.length_a   1.000
_cell.length_b   1.000
_cell.length_c   1.000
_cell.angle_alpha   90.00
_cell.angle_beta   90.00
_cell.angle_gamma   90.00
#
_symmetry.space_group_name_H-M   'P 1'
#
loop_
_entity.id
_entity.type
_entity.pdbx_description
1 polymer ?
#
loop_
_entity_poly.entity_id
_entity_poly.type
_entity_poly.pdbx_seq_one_letter_code
_entity_poly.pdbx_strand_id
1 'polypeptide(L)'
;KIPVDLMLRNQIVPLKREGNNLYVAMADPTNLERLDELENVLNVRIVPHVATAGAIDVVLKKGDATQRVMAEAASSFKISLVKETDQGDEVLDLDRLANDSDMSPIIKLVDTVLYNAMESRASDIHIETRERDVQVKFRIDGALYAKVDPIDIAYHQTLNSRIKVMSELDIAERRIPQDGRFRVRYKGRTVDFRVSIMPTVFGEDAVIRILDKEQIN
;
A
#
# COMPACT_ATOMS: atom_id res chain seq x y z
N LYS A 1 3.11 -3.80 19.02
CA LYS A 1 3.29 -4.38 17.67
C LYS A 1 4.44 -5.36 17.73
N ILE A 2 4.28 -6.57 17.23
CA ILE A 2 5.37 -7.58 17.25
C ILE A 2 6.28 -7.30 16.05
N PRO A 3 7.62 -7.28 16.25
CA PRO A 3 8.57 -7.16 15.14
C PRO A 3 8.41 -8.32 14.14
N VAL A 4 8.45 -8.01 12.84
CA VAL A 4 8.29 -9.03 11.78
C VAL A 4 9.41 -10.06 11.82
N ASP A 5 10.64 -9.64 12.10
CA ASP A 5 11.78 -10.55 12.25
C ASP A 5 11.55 -11.61 13.33
N LEU A 6 10.89 -11.21 14.43
CA LEU A 6 10.54 -12.13 15.52
C LEU A 6 9.47 -13.13 15.07
N MET A 7 8.49 -12.69 14.29
CA MET A 7 7.44 -13.54 13.72
C MET A 7 8.01 -14.55 12.71
N LEU A 8 8.88 -14.09 11.82
CA LEU A 8 9.54 -14.94 10.80
C LEU A 8 10.47 -15.96 11.45
N ARG A 9 11.35 -15.52 12.37
CA ARG A 9 12.31 -16.40 13.04
C ARG A 9 11.63 -17.48 13.89
N ASN A 10 10.52 -17.13 14.52
CA ASN A 10 9.80 -18.05 15.40
C ASN A 10 8.62 -18.77 14.70
N GLN A 11 8.34 -18.48 13.42
CA GLN A 11 7.23 -19.08 12.68
C GLN A 11 5.91 -18.91 13.42
N ILE A 12 5.59 -17.68 13.83
CA ILE A 12 4.41 -17.33 14.61
C ILE A 12 3.61 -16.22 13.93
N VAL A 13 2.29 -16.29 14.08
CA VAL A 13 1.37 -15.23 13.61
C VAL A 13 0.51 -14.77 14.79
N PRO A 14 0.54 -13.48 15.17
CA PRO A 14 -0.34 -12.96 16.19
C PRO A 14 -1.78 -12.95 15.71
N LEU A 15 -2.70 -13.43 16.54
CA LEU A 15 -4.14 -13.50 16.25
C LEU A 15 -4.90 -12.35 16.89
N LYS A 16 -4.75 -12.19 18.21
CA LYS A 16 -5.38 -11.12 18.99
C LYS A 16 -4.62 -10.86 20.29
N ARG A 17 -4.89 -9.70 20.91
CA ARG A 17 -4.38 -9.38 22.25
C ARG A 17 -5.54 -9.03 23.18
N GLU A 18 -5.55 -9.62 24.36
CA GLU A 18 -6.52 -9.34 25.42
C GLU A 18 -5.76 -9.05 26.73
N GLY A 19 -5.67 -7.78 27.09
CA GLY A 19 -4.88 -7.35 28.24
C GLY A 19 -3.41 -7.72 28.10
N ASN A 20 -2.91 -8.59 28.99
CA ASN A 20 -1.54 -9.10 28.95
C ASN A 20 -1.39 -10.41 28.17
N ASN A 21 -2.48 -10.99 27.67
CA ASN A 21 -2.46 -12.22 26.91
C ASN A 21 -2.37 -11.93 25.42
N LEU A 22 -1.39 -12.56 24.75
CA LEU A 22 -1.19 -12.52 23.32
C LEU A 22 -1.48 -13.90 22.74
N TYR A 23 -2.52 -14.00 21.93
CA TYR A 23 -2.91 -15.22 21.23
C TYR A 23 -2.10 -15.33 19.94
N VAL A 24 -1.42 -16.47 19.75
CA VAL A 24 -0.44 -16.66 18.67
C VAL A 24 -0.68 -17.99 17.97
N ALA A 25 -0.80 -17.97 16.63
CA ALA A 25 -0.77 -19.19 15.84
C ALA A 25 0.67 -19.66 15.65
N MET A 26 0.96 -20.93 15.89
CA MET A 26 2.27 -21.56 15.72
C MET A 26 2.13 -23.04 15.34
N ALA A 27 3.15 -23.58 14.68
CA ALA A 27 3.11 -24.96 14.19
C ALA A 27 3.32 -25.99 15.31
N ASP A 28 4.17 -25.66 16.29
CA ASP A 28 4.50 -26.53 17.43
C ASP A 28 4.32 -25.78 18.76
N PRO A 29 3.15 -25.90 19.40
CA PRO A 29 2.87 -25.28 20.70
C PRO A 29 3.52 -26.03 21.88
N THR A 30 4.16 -27.15 21.65
CA THR A 30 4.79 -27.95 22.72
C THR A 30 6.21 -27.53 23.03
N ASN A 31 6.79 -26.65 22.23
CA ASN A 31 8.12 -26.09 22.45
C ASN A 31 8.06 -24.97 23.51
N LEU A 32 8.12 -25.39 24.77
CA LEU A 32 8.02 -24.48 25.93
C LEU A 32 9.18 -23.48 26.00
N GLU A 33 10.39 -23.89 25.63
CA GLU A 33 11.56 -23.00 25.61
C GLU A 33 11.35 -21.79 24.69
N ARG A 34 10.80 -22.03 23.50
CA ARG A 34 10.45 -20.98 22.53
C ARG A 34 9.33 -20.07 23.05
N LEU A 35 8.34 -20.63 23.75
CA LEU A 35 7.27 -19.84 24.34
C LEU A 35 7.80 -18.92 25.46
N ASP A 36 8.64 -19.44 26.35
CA ASP A 36 9.25 -18.68 27.42
C ASP A 36 10.15 -17.55 26.88
N GLU A 37 10.92 -17.81 25.82
CA GLU A 37 11.74 -16.79 25.15
C GLU A 37 10.86 -15.66 24.59
N LEU A 38 9.77 -16.02 23.90
CA LEU A 38 8.84 -15.04 23.34
C LEU A 38 8.12 -14.22 24.41
N GLU A 39 7.69 -14.85 25.51
CA GLU A 39 7.08 -14.16 26.64
C GLU A 39 8.02 -13.14 27.27
N ASN A 40 9.30 -13.52 27.44
CA ASN A 40 10.33 -12.64 27.99
C ASN A 40 10.64 -11.45 27.07
N VAL A 41 10.79 -11.70 25.75
CA VAL A 41 11.11 -10.64 24.77
C VAL A 41 9.95 -9.66 24.60
N LEU A 42 8.72 -10.17 24.58
CA LEU A 42 7.52 -9.35 24.33
C LEU A 42 6.89 -8.80 25.61
N ASN A 43 7.33 -9.28 26.78
CA ASN A 43 6.77 -8.95 28.08
C ASN A 43 5.23 -9.11 28.14
N VAL A 44 4.76 -10.24 27.61
CA VAL A 44 3.33 -10.62 27.57
C VAL A 44 3.22 -12.13 27.80
N ARG A 45 2.06 -12.59 28.22
CA ARG A 45 1.75 -14.01 28.30
C ARG A 45 1.30 -14.52 26.93
N ILE A 46 1.90 -15.58 26.42
CA ILE A 46 1.55 -16.18 25.14
C ILE A 46 0.52 -17.29 25.32
N VAL A 47 -0.56 -17.20 24.53
CA VAL A 47 -1.58 -18.25 24.43
C VAL A 47 -1.45 -18.91 23.05
N PRO A 48 -0.80 -20.09 22.97
CA PRO A 48 -0.53 -20.73 21.70
C PRO A 48 -1.79 -21.35 21.09
N HIS A 49 -1.94 -21.22 19.78
CA HIS A 49 -2.95 -21.87 18.96
C HIS A 49 -2.26 -22.65 17.85
N VAL A 50 -2.72 -23.87 17.60
CA VAL A 50 -2.13 -24.72 16.56
C VAL A 50 -2.57 -24.24 15.19
N ALA A 51 -1.60 -24.09 14.28
CA ALA A 51 -1.85 -23.85 12.86
C ALA A 51 -0.84 -24.66 12.03
N THR A 52 -1.17 -24.97 10.78
CA THR A 52 -0.22 -25.66 9.91
C THR A 52 0.94 -24.73 9.53
N ALA A 53 2.14 -25.26 9.40
CA ALA A 53 3.31 -24.49 8.97
C ALA A 53 3.05 -23.76 7.63
N GLY A 54 2.37 -24.45 6.68
CA GLY A 54 2.01 -23.83 5.40
C GLY A 54 1.06 -22.64 5.53
N ALA A 55 0.08 -22.68 6.45
CA ALA A 55 -0.81 -21.54 6.70
C ALA A 55 -0.06 -20.37 7.34
N ILE A 56 0.85 -20.65 8.26
CA ILE A 56 1.72 -19.65 8.89
C ILE A 56 2.62 -18.99 7.83
N ASP A 57 3.28 -19.79 6.99
CA ASP A 57 4.15 -19.30 5.93
C ASP A 57 3.44 -18.38 4.94
N VAL A 58 2.20 -18.72 4.54
CA VAL A 58 1.40 -17.87 3.65
C VAL A 58 1.14 -16.50 4.27
N VAL A 59 0.78 -16.45 5.55
CA VAL A 59 0.51 -15.18 6.25
C VAL A 59 1.79 -14.36 6.45
N LEU A 60 2.90 -15.02 6.85
CA LEU A 60 4.18 -14.35 7.06
C LEU A 60 4.74 -13.77 5.76
N LYS A 61 4.71 -14.52 4.65
CA LYS A 61 5.15 -14.05 3.33
C LYS A 61 4.30 -12.88 2.84
N LYS A 62 2.99 -12.93 3.06
CA LYS A 62 2.09 -11.82 2.71
C LYS A 62 2.40 -10.56 3.53
N GLY A 63 2.63 -10.71 4.83
CA GLY A 63 3.01 -9.60 5.72
C GLY A 63 4.37 -9.00 5.35
N ASP A 64 5.35 -9.84 5.00
CA ASP A 64 6.68 -9.40 4.57
C ASP A 64 6.64 -8.65 3.23
N ALA A 65 5.86 -9.14 2.25
CA ALA A 65 5.68 -8.48 0.96
C ALA A 65 5.09 -7.07 1.14
N THR A 66 3.99 -6.95 1.88
CA THR A 66 3.37 -5.64 2.17
C THR A 66 4.34 -4.71 2.91
N GLN A 67 5.12 -5.23 3.86
CA GLN A 67 6.08 -4.43 4.61
C GLN A 67 7.26 -3.99 3.77
N ARG A 68 7.75 -4.83 2.84
CA ARG A 68 8.78 -4.43 1.86
C ARG A 68 8.29 -3.31 0.96
N VAL A 69 7.09 -3.42 0.41
CA VAL A 69 6.47 -2.37 -0.40
C VAL A 69 6.34 -1.07 0.38
N MET A 70 5.92 -1.14 1.66
CA MET A 70 5.83 0.04 2.53
C MET A 70 7.21 0.61 2.90
N ALA A 71 8.22 -0.23 3.10
CA ALA A 71 9.58 0.21 3.39
C ALA A 71 10.23 0.86 2.16
N GLU A 72 10.00 0.32 0.97
CA GLU A 72 10.42 0.92 -0.30
C GLU A 72 9.74 2.28 -0.52
N ALA A 73 8.45 2.38 -0.22
CA ALA A 73 7.71 3.64 -0.25
C ALA A 73 8.24 4.67 0.78
N ALA A 74 8.77 4.22 1.91
CA ALA A 74 9.35 5.11 2.92
C ALA A 74 10.70 5.70 2.52
N SER A 75 11.42 5.10 1.57
CA SER A 75 12.69 5.62 1.06
C SER A 75 12.46 6.69 -0.01
N SER A 76 12.09 7.87 0.45
CA SER A 76 12.24 9.21 -0.13
C SER A 76 12.05 9.43 -1.63
N PHE A 77 10.81 9.49 -2.11
CA PHE A 77 10.52 10.29 -3.31
C PHE A 77 9.49 11.37 -2.97
N LYS A 78 9.81 12.64 -3.21
CA LYS A 78 8.83 13.72 -3.10
C LYS A 78 8.12 13.89 -4.44
N ILE A 79 6.87 13.49 -4.49
CA ILE A 79 5.94 13.88 -5.55
C ILE A 79 5.15 15.06 -5.01
N SER A 80 5.19 16.18 -5.73
CA SER A 80 4.40 17.36 -5.39
C SER A 80 3.21 17.43 -6.33
N LEU A 81 2.01 17.55 -5.78
CA LEU A 81 0.82 17.86 -6.58
C LEU A 81 0.88 19.28 -7.11
N VAL A 82 0.45 19.47 -8.35
CA VAL A 82 0.33 20.78 -8.96
C VAL A 82 -1.15 21.11 -9.09
N LYS A 83 -1.58 22.18 -8.45
CA LYS A 83 -2.94 22.71 -8.56
C LYS A 83 -2.92 23.93 -9.49
N GLU A 84 -3.77 23.93 -10.49
CA GLU A 84 -3.97 25.08 -11.36
C GLU A 84 -4.83 26.11 -10.64
N THR A 85 -4.27 27.30 -10.42
CA THR A 85 -4.98 28.44 -9.82
C THR A 85 -5.04 29.58 -10.83
N ASP A 86 -5.95 30.54 -10.61
CA ASP A 86 -6.08 31.75 -11.46
C ASP A 86 -4.79 32.59 -11.51
N GLN A 87 -3.83 32.34 -10.61
CA GLN A 87 -2.54 33.01 -10.53
C GLN A 87 -1.36 32.17 -11.08
N GLY A 88 -1.64 30.98 -11.65
CA GLY A 88 -0.68 30.03 -12.18
C GLY A 88 -0.62 28.71 -11.41
N ASP A 89 0.33 27.85 -11.79
CA ASP A 89 0.53 26.54 -11.17
C ASP A 89 1.06 26.65 -9.74
N GLU A 90 0.23 26.31 -8.75
CA GLU A 90 0.65 26.20 -7.35
C GLU A 90 1.11 24.77 -7.06
N VAL A 91 2.35 24.64 -6.56
CA VAL A 91 2.90 23.35 -6.14
C VAL A 91 2.45 23.08 -4.71
N LEU A 92 1.50 22.17 -4.55
CA LEU A 92 1.05 21.72 -3.25
C LEU A 92 1.99 20.63 -2.74
N ASP A 93 2.72 20.94 -1.69
CA ASP A 93 3.45 19.96 -0.89
C ASP A 93 2.43 19.27 0.03
N LEU A 94 1.91 18.11 -0.39
CA LEU A 94 0.95 17.34 0.39
C LEU A 94 1.51 16.85 1.72
N ASP A 95 2.84 16.82 1.85
CA ASP A 95 3.52 16.51 3.11
C ASP A 95 3.31 17.59 4.17
N ARG A 96 3.04 18.84 3.75
CA ARG A 96 2.72 19.95 4.66
C ARG A 96 1.27 19.96 5.15
N LEU A 97 0.35 19.30 4.43
CA LEU A 97 -1.05 19.18 4.82
C LEU A 97 -1.31 18.01 5.79
N ALA A 98 -0.42 17.03 5.80
CA ALA A 98 -0.38 15.97 6.81
C ALA A 98 0.76 16.33 7.78
N ASN A 99 0.41 16.64 9.04
CA ASN A 99 1.41 16.92 10.09
C ASN A 99 2.57 15.92 10.02
N ASP A 100 3.80 16.42 10.02
CA ASP A 100 5.09 15.78 9.72
C ASP A 100 5.40 14.44 10.46
N SER A 101 4.60 14.04 11.43
CA SER A 101 4.83 12.83 12.25
C SER A 101 3.99 11.62 11.92
N ASP A 102 2.91 11.76 11.10
CA ASP A 102 1.90 10.71 10.92
C ASP A 102 1.55 10.38 9.45
N MET A 103 2.44 10.64 8.50
CA MET A 103 2.18 10.17 7.13
C MET A 103 2.07 8.65 7.12
N SER A 104 0.82 8.19 6.96
CA SER A 104 0.54 6.75 6.82
C SER A 104 1.45 6.17 5.72
N PRO A 105 2.13 5.05 5.97
CA PRO A 105 2.94 4.35 4.96
C PRO A 105 2.21 4.15 3.63
N ILE A 106 0.88 4.07 3.66
CA ILE A 106 0.03 3.91 2.47
C ILE A 106 0.02 5.17 1.58
N ILE A 107 0.09 6.36 2.16
CA ILE A 107 0.18 7.61 1.39
C ILE A 107 1.48 7.61 0.58
N LYS A 108 2.59 7.29 1.24
CA LYS A 108 3.90 7.15 0.60
C LYS A 108 3.92 6.04 -0.47
N LEU A 109 3.15 4.97 -0.25
CA LEU A 109 3.02 3.89 -1.22
C LEU A 109 2.40 4.37 -2.54
N VAL A 110 1.33 5.15 -2.51
CA VAL A 110 0.72 5.70 -3.73
C VAL A 110 1.75 6.56 -4.48
N ASP A 111 2.45 7.44 -3.77
CA ASP A 111 3.48 8.30 -4.37
C ASP A 111 4.61 7.48 -4.99
N THR A 112 5.05 6.41 -4.33
CA THR A 112 6.06 5.46 -4.86
C THR A 112 5.56 4.71 -6.09
N VAL A 113 4.30 4.27 -6.10
CA VAL A 113 3.69 3.60 -7.26
C VAL A 113 3.69 4.55 -8.46
N LEU A 114 3.29 5.81 -8.28
CA LEU A 114 3.30 6.81 -9.35
C LEU A 114 4.73 7.08 -9.85
N TYR A 115 5.69 7.23 -8.93
CA TYR A 115 7.09 7.44 -9.28
C TYR A 115 7.66 6.26 -10.10
N ASN A 116 7.48 5.03 -9.61
CA ASN A 116 7.99 3.83 -10.27
C ASN A 116 7.34 3.60 -11.65
N ALA A 117 6.07 3.96 -11.80
CA ALA A 117 5.39 3.89 -13.09
C ALA A 117 5.99 4.88 -14.11
N MET A 118 6.27 6.12 -13.69
CA MET A 118 6.94 7.12 -14.54
C MET A 118 8.37 6.68 -14.90
N GLU A 119 9.15 6.16 -13.94
CA GLU A 119 10.51 5.64 -14.19
C GLU A 119 10.49 4.46 -15.18
N SER A 120 9.46 3.61 -15.08
CA SER A 120 9.28 2.46 -15.96
C SER A 120 8.68 2.81 -17.32
N ARG A 121 8.41 4.09 -17.58
CA ARG A 121 7.70 4.58 -18.79
C ARG A 121 6.37 3.86 -19.01
N ALA A 122 5.64 3.60 -17.95
CA ALA A 122 4.32 2.99 -18.06
C ALA A 122 3.31 3.98 -18.66
N SER A 123 2.40 3.48 -19.50
CA SER A 123 1.28 4.25 -20.01
C SER A 123 0.11 4.31 -19.03
N ASP A 124 -0.11 3.22 -18.30
CA ASP A 124 -1.22 3.09 -17.36
C ASP A 124 -0.78 2.33 -16.09
N ILE A 125 -1.40 2.68 -14.97
CA ILE A 125 -1.31 1.97 -13.70
C ILE A 125 -2.68 1.38 -13.42
N HIS A 126 -2.75 0.08 -13.17
CA HIS A 126 -3.96 -0.62 -12.76
C HIS A 126 -3.84 -1.03 -11.30
N ILE A 127 -4.80 -0.64 -10.49
CA ILE A 127 -4.93 -1.02 -9.09
C ILE A 127 -6.20 -1.86 -9.00
N GLU A 128 -6.03 -3.17 -8.92
CA GLU A 128 -7.10 -4.15 -8.94
C GLU A 128 -7.35 -4.68 -7.53
N THR A 129 -8.56 -4.49 -7.03
CA THR A 129 -8.99 -4.99 -5.72
C THR A 129 -9.53 -6.41 -5.88
N ARG A 130 -8.91 -7.36 -5.18
CA ARG A 130 -9.28 -8.76 -5.19
C ARG A 130 -9.84 -9.19 -3.83
N GLU A 131 -10.27 -10.43 -3.72
CA GLU A 131 -10.83 -10.97 -2.49
C GLU A 131 -9.90 -10.82 -1.28
N ARG A 132 -8.59 -10.98 -1.46
CA ARG A 132 -7.61 -11.04 -0.36
C ARG A 132 -6.49 -10.02 -0.43
N ASP A 133 -6.33 -9.38 -1.57
CA ASP A 133 -5.23 -8.44 -1.81
C ASP A 133 -5.60 -7.38 -2.84
N VAL A 134 -4.76 -6.38 -2.95
CA VAL A 134 -4.76 -5.38 -4.02
C VAL A 134 -3.54 -5.61 -4.88
N GLN A 135 -3.75 -5.80 -6.17
CA GLN A 135 -2.69 -5.99 -7.15
C GLN A 135 -2.44 -4.71 -7.93
N VAL A 136 -1.20 -4.23 -7.92
CA VAL A 136 -0.77 -3.10 -8.74
C VAL A 136 -0.03 -3.61 -9.98
N LYS A 137 -0.48 -3.17 -11.15
CA LYS A 137 0.12 -3.52 -12.45
C LYS A 137 0.43 -2.27 -13.25
N PHE A 138 1.53 -2.30 -13.97
CA PHE A 138 1.90 -1.26 -14.93
C PHE A 138 1.74 -1.76 -16.35
N ARG A 139 1.18 -0.93 -17.22
CA ARG A 139 1.18 -1.18 -18.66
C ARG A 139 2.45 -0.56 -19.25
N ILE A 140 3.34 -1.42 -19.75
CA ILE A 140 4.60 -1.03 -20.39
C ILE A 140 4.61 -1.66 -21.78
N ASP A 141 4.80 -0.87 -22.83
CA ASP A 141 4.80 -1.33 -24.23
C ASP A 141 3.59 -2.20 -24.58
N GLY A 142 2.40 -1.80 -24.08
CA GLY A 142 1.13 -2.48 -24.32
C GLY A 142 0.84 -3.69 -23.41
N ALA A 143 1.83 -4.26 -22.73
CA ALA A 143 1.67 -5.41 -21.84
C ALA A 143 1.53 -5.00 -20.36
N LEU A 144 0.74 -5.76 -19.59
CA LEU A 144 0.53 -5.55 -18.16
C LEU A 144 1.51 -6.40 -17.33
N TYR A 145 2.24 -5.75 -16.43
CA TYR A 145 3.20 -6.39 -15.52
C TYR A 145 2.83 -6.08 -14.07
N ALA A 146 2.78 -7.10 -13.22
CA ALA A 146 2.74 -6.93 -11.77
C ALA A 146 4.13 -6.43 -11.32
N LYS A 147 4.22 -5.17 -10.93
CA LYS A 147 5.47 -4.50 -10.56
C LYS A 147 5.62 -4.26 -9.07
N VAL A 148 4.53 -4.47 -8.33
CA VAL A 148 4.46 -4.29 -6.89
C VAL A 148 3.94 -5.60 -6.30
N ASP A 149 4.54 -6.03 -5.21
CA ASP A 149 4.04 -7.18 -4.45
C ASP A 149 2.58 -6.94 -4.03
N PRO A 150 1.74 -7.99 -3.96
CA PRO A 150 0.35 -7.85 -3.54
C PRO A 150 0.24 -7.17 -2.17
N ILE A 151 -0.61 -6.14 -2.10
CA ILE A 151 -0.86 -5.36 -0.89
C ILE A 151 -2.05 -5.98 -0.15
N ASP A 152 -2.02 -6.04 1.17
CA ASP A 152 -3.14 -6.58 1.95
C ASP A 152 -4.44 -5.83 1.68
N ILE A 153 -5.55 -6.56 1.53
CA ILE A 153 -6.89 -6.00 1.24
C ILE A 153 -7.33 -4.95 2.27
N ALA A 154 -6.86 -5.04 3.51
CA ALA A 154 -7.15 -4.06 4.55
C ALA A 154 -6.77 -2.63 4.17
N TYR A 155 -5.85 -2.45 3.22
CA TYR A 155 -5.36 -1.14 2.79
C TYR A 155 -6.06 -0.59 1.53
N HIS A 156 -6.96 -1.36 0.89
CA HIS A 156 -7.57 -0.94 -0.38
C HIS A 156 -8.34 0.39 -0.26
N GLN A 157 -9.09 0.58 0.84
CA GLN A 157 -9.85 1.82 1.04
C GLN A 157 -8.94 3.03 1.19
N THR A 158 -7.84 2.89 1.92
CA THR A 158 -6.87 3.98 2.13
C THR A 158 -6.15 4.35 0.83
N LEU A 159 -5.79 3.34 0.01
CA LEU A 159 -5.21 3.55 -1.32
C LEU A 159 -6.17 4.34 -2.23
N ASN A 160 -7.41 3.86 -2.36
CA ASN A 160 -8.41 4.50 -3.21
C ASN A 160 -8.79 5.89 -2.69
N SER A 161 -8.91 6.08 -1.37
CA SER A 161 -9.18 7.40 -0.78
C SER A 161 -8.06 8.40 -1.12
N ARG A 162 -6.78 7.98 -1.06
CA ARG A 162 -5.65 8.83 -1.45
C ARG A 162 -5.74 9.24 -2.92
N ILE A 163 -6.02 8.29 -3.82
CA ILE A 163 -6.17 8.57 -5.26
C ILE A 163 -7.35 9.53 -5.50
N LYS A 164 -8.48 9.31 -4.81
CA LYS A 164 -9.65 10.20 -4.91
C LYS A 164 -9.33 11.62 -4.43
N VAL A 165 -8.64 11.77 -3.31
CA VAL A 165 -8.19 13.10 -2.82
C VAL A 165 -7.32 13.79 -3.85
N MET A 166 -6.34 13.09 -4.41
CA MET A 166 -5.44 13.65 -5.43
C MET A 166 -6.18 14.09 -6.69
N SER A 167 -7.26 13.39 -7.03
CA SER A 167 -8.06 13.60 -8.25
C SER A 167 -9.29 14.47 -8.04
N GLU A 168 -9.48 15.02 -6.83
CA GLU A 168 -10.65 15.81 -6.41
C GLU A 168 -11.99 15.07 -6.57
N LEU A 169 -11.99 13.74 -6.32
CA LEU A 169 -13.16 12.87 -6.40
C LEU A 169 -13.84 12.73 -5.03
N ASP A 170 -15.12 12.31 -5.03
CA ASP A 170 -15.88 12.07 -3.82
C ASP A 170 -15.38 10.79 -3.11
N ILE A 171 -14.82 10.97 -1.90
CA ILE A 171 -14.29 9.86 -1.09
C ILE A 171 -15.42 9.00 -0.49
N ALA A 172 -16.59 9.60 -0.24
CA ALA A 172 -17.70 8.92 0.38
C ALA A 172 -18.48 8.04 -0.60
N GLU A 173 -18.56 8.43 -1.87
CA GLU A 173 -19.25 7.66 -2.91
C GLU A 173 -18.36 6.51 -3.40
N ARG A 174 -18.89 5.28 -3.36
CA ARG A 174 -18.18 4.04 -3.72
C ARG A 174 -18.98 3.11 -4.62
N ARG A 175 -20.18 3.53 -5.02
CA ARG A 175 -21.16 2.69 -5.75
C ARG A 175 -21.25 3.03 -7.23
N ILE A 176 -20.75 4.18 -7.62
CA ILE A 176 -20.76 4.65 -9.00
C ILE A 176 -19.34 4.93 -9.49
N PRO A 177 -19.08 4.75 -10.80
CA PRO A 177 -17.80 5.14 -11.39
C PRO A 177 -17.55 6.64 -11.24
N GLN A 178 -16.28 7.00 -11.07
CA GLN A 178 -15.83 8.38 -10.97
C GLN A 178 -14.59 8.57 -11.84
N ASP A 179 -14.55 9.67 -12.57
CA ASP A 179 -13.40 10.07 -13.38
C ASP A 179 -12.84 11.38 -12.87
N GLY A 180 -11.52 11.49 -12.82
CA GLY A 180 -10.81 12.66 -12.35
C GLY A 180 -9.46 12.83 -13.02
N ARG A 181 -8.76 13.86 -12.57
CA ARG A 181 -7.42 14.18 -13.05
C ARG A 181 -6.60 14.84 -11.95
N PHE A 182 -5.29 14.64 -12.02
CA PHE A 182 -4.35 15.38 -11.19
C PHE A 182 -3.02 15.57 -11.94
N ARG A 183 -2.19 16.46 -11.44
CA ARG A 183 -0.86 16.73 -11.97
C ARG A 183 0.17 16.53 -10.89
N VAL A 184 1.33 16.03 -11.27
CA VAL A 184 2.48 15.94 -10.36
C VAL A 184 3.70 16.59 -10.99
N ARG A 185 4.54 17.16 -10.14
CA ARG A 185 5.88 17.62 -10.54
C ARG A 185 6.87 16.45 -10.37
N TYR A 186 7.52 16.09 -11.44
CA TYR A 186 8.46 14.99 -11.52
C TYR A 186 9.70 15.40 -12.29
N LYS A 187 10.89 15.35 -11.66
CA LYS A 187 12.17 15.74 -12.26
C LYS A 187 12.13 17.10 -12.99
N GLY A 188 11.47 18.10 -12.39
CA GLY A 188 11.37 19.47 -12.92
C GLY A 188 10.30 19.68 -13.99
N ARG A 189 9.57 18.65 -14.42
CA ARG A 189 8.48 18.72 -15.38
C ARG A 189 7.14 18.39 -14.75
N THR A 190 6.06 18.81 -15.39
CA THR A 190 4.69 18.49 -14.96
C THR A 190 4.15 17.33 -15.80
N VAL A 191 3.65 16.29 -15.13
CA VAL A 191 3.03 15.13 -15.75
C VAL A 191 1.56 15.12 -15.38
N ASP A 192 0.68 14.98 -16.38
CA ASP A 192 -0.76 14.90 -16.23
C ASP A 192 -1.18 13.44 -16.01
N PHE A 193 -2.15 13.22 -15.12
CA PHE A 193 -2.75 11.92 -14.86
C PHE A 193 -4.27 11.99 -15.03
N ARG A 194 -4.83 10.99 -15.68
CA ARG A 194 -6.29 10.76 -15.74
C ARG A 194 -6.60 9.52 -14.92
N VAL A 195 -7.58 9.62 -14.06
CA VAL A 195 -8.01 8.58 -13.13
C VAL A 195 -9.42 8.16 -13.45
N SER A 196 -9.65 6.86 -13.50
CA SER A 196 -10.99 6.26 -13.53
C SER A 196 -11.08 5.29 -12.35
N ILE A 197 -12.06 5.49 -11.48
CA ILE A 197 -12.39 4.62 -10.36
C ILE A 197 -13.67 3.88 -10.69
N MET A 198 -13.66 2.56 -10.53
CA MET A 198 -14.80 1.70 -10.86
C MET A 198 -15.15 0.78 -9.69
N PRO A 199 -16.43 0.73 -9.26
CA PRO A 199 -16.88 -0.26 -8.29
C PRO A 199 -16.74 -1.68 -8.83
N THR A 200 -16.29 -2.60 -7.98
CA THR A 200 -16.18 -4.02 -8.28
C THR A 200 -16.78 -4.85 -7.15
N VAL A 201 -16.78 -6.17 -7.31
CA VAL A 201 -17.32 -7.10 -6.30
C VAL A 201 -16.55 -7.03 -4.98
N PHE A 202 -15.24 -6.74 -5.02
CA PHE A 202 -14.36 -6.74 -3.85
C PHE A 202 -14.02 -5.35 -3.33
N GLY A 203 -14.51 -4.30 -3.99
CA GLY A 203 -14.24 -2.91 -3.63
C GLY A 203 -14.21 -2.01 -4.86
N GLU A 204 -13.27 -1.10 -4.95
CA GLU A 204 -13.11 -0.19 -6.09
C GLU A 204 -11.76 -0.45 -6.76
N ASP A 205 -11.77 -0.58 -8.07
CA ASP A 205 -10.55 -0.59 -8.88
C ASP A 205 -10.23 0.82 -9.36
N ALA A 206 -8.95 1.10 -9.55
CA ALA A 206 -8.48 2.35 -10.14
C ALA A 206 -7.61 2.10 -11.36
N VAL A 207 -7.86 2.85 -12.43
CA VAL A 207 -6.97 2.92 -13.59
C VAL A 207 -6.46 4.35 -13.71
N ILE A 208 -5.14 4.51 -13.71
CA ILE A 208 -4.48 5.81 -13.79
C ILE A 208 -3.66 5.85 -15.07
N ARG A 209 -4.06 6.67 -16.03
CA ARG A 209 -3.33 6.90 -17.27
C ARG A 209 -2.33 8.03 -17.09
N ILE A 210 -1.12 7.80 -17.53
CA ILE A 210 -0.02 8.75 -17.49
C ILE A 210 0.04 9.49 -18.84
N LEU A 211 -0.08 10.81 -18.80
CA LEU A 211 -0.03 11.67 -19.98
C LEU A 211 1.24 12.51 -19.93
N ASP A 212 2.36 11.85 -20.22
CA ASP A 212 3.67 12.51 -20.29
C ASP A 212 3.90 13.05 -21.71
N LYS A 213 3.88 14.37 -21.85
CA LYS A 213 4.01 15.03 -23.15
C LYS A 213 5.38 14.82 -23.82
N GLU A 214 6.40 14.43 -23.05
CA GLU A 214 7.73 14.15 -23.60
C GLU A 214 7.89 12.72 -24.13
N GLN A 215 6.96 11.82 -23.81
CA GLN A 215 6.99 10.43 -24.31
C GLN A 215 6.32 10.26 -25.70
N ILE A 216 5.78 11.34 -26.28
CA ILE A 216 5.04 11.29 -27.54
C ILE A 216 5.96 11.59 -28.76
N ASN A 217 7.28 11.69 -28.59
CA ASN A 217 8.25 11.86 -29.68
C ASN A 217 9.04 10.60 -29.93
#